data_43d41e1a2bea73a6ddaafd6668c47e7d
#
_entry.id   43d41e1a2bea73a6ddaafd6668c47e7d
#
_cell.length_a   1.000
_cell.length_b   1.000
_cell.length_c   1.000
_cell.angle_alpha   90.00
_cell.angle_beta   90.00
_cell.angle_gamma   90.00
#
_symmetry.space_group_name_H-M   'P 1'
#
loop_
_entity.id
_entity.type
_entity.pdbx_description
1 polymer ?
#
loop_
_entity_poly.entity_id
_entity_poly.type
_entity_poly.pdbx_seq_one_letter_code
_entity_poly.pdbx_strand_id
1 'polypeptide(L)'
;MERRRGAELEAVLLDAAWDELMESGYARLTMEAVAARAHTGKQVLYRRWRNRAELVVAAMRHRTGSIVENVPDTGSLRDDVLGVLRLMADRFATLGPDVVHGLLAEAPDLDPEVYTRMSSVMATIVKRAAERGEIPTADVPDRVLTAPTNLLRHEMLFAREPLPPSALTSLVDDVFLPLVSGRPGRSD
;
A
#
# COMPACT_ATOMS: atom_id res chain seq x y z
N MET A 1 20.70 -1.13 -24.29
CA MET A 1 19.68 -0.33 -25.00
C MET A 1 18.26 -0.90 -24.86
N GLU A 2 18.09 -2.23 -24.85
CA GLU A 2 16.79 -2.93 -24.72
C GLU A 2 16.08 -2.70 -23.36
N ARG A 3 16.83 -2.61 -22.27
CA ARG A 3 16.33 -2.40 -20.90
C ARG A 3 15.69 -1.00 -20.70
N ARG A 4 16.21 0.02 -21.38
CA ARG A 4 15.67 1.39 -21.32
C ARG A 4 14.32 1.50 -22.06
N ARG A 5 14.19 0.88 -23.23
CA ARG A 5 12.93 0.86 -23.99
C ARG A 5 11.80 0.12 -23.25
N GLY A 6 12.14 -0.92 -22.51
CA GLY A 6 11.16 -1.65 -21.69
C GLY A 6 10.60 -0.82 -20.53
N ALA A 7 11.45 -0.08 -19.81
CA ALA A 7 11.07 0.77 -18.69
C ALA A 7 10.29 2.02 -19.14
N GLU A 8 10.70 2.64 -20.25
CA GLU A 8 9.97 3.78 -20.83
C GLU A 8 8.56 3.39 -21.31
N LEU A 9 8.43 2.23 -21.97
CA LEU A 9 7.13 1.71 -22.36
C LEU A 9 6.24 1.40 -21.14
N GLU A 10 6.82 0.81 -20.10
CA GLU A 10 6.10 0.50 -18.87
C GLU A 10 5.57 1.77 -18.20
N ALA A 11 6.38 2.83 -18.10
CA ALA A 11 5.94 4.12 -17.58
C ALA A 11 4.76 4.68 -18.38
N VAL A 12 4.82 4.67 -19.71
CA VAL A 12 3.70 5.12 -20.57
C VAL A 12 2.43 4.31 -20.33
N LEU A 13 2.54 2.99 -20.15
CA LEU A 13 1.38 2.12 -19.87
C LEU A 13 0.78 2.42 -18.50
N LEU A 14 1.62 2.66 -17.48
CA LEU A 14 1.18 2.97 -16.12
C LEU A 14 0.55 4.37 -16.04
N ASP A 15 1.11 5.36 -16.75
CA ASP A 15 0.51 6.68 -16.85
C ASP A 15 -0.85 6.63 -17.55
N ALA A 16 -0.98 5.89 -18.66
CA ALA A 16 -2.25 5.69 -19.35
C ALA A 16 -3.29 4.99 -18.47
N ALA A 17 -2.87 4.02 -17.65
CA ALA A 17 -3.75 3.34 -16.69
C ALA A 17 -4.23 4.27 -15.58
N TRP A 18 -3.34 5.14 -15.08
CA TRP A 18 -3.68 6.14 -14.09
C TRP A 18 -4.68 7.16 -14.64
N ASP A 19 -4.42 7.71 -15.82
CA ASP A 19 -5.29 8.70 -16.45
C ASP A 19 -6.67 8.11 -16.76
N GLU A 20 -6.72 6.86 -17.25
CA GLU A 20 -8.00 6.15 -17.49
C GLU A 20 -8.76 5.93 -16.18
N LEU A 21 -8.05 5.56 -15.10
CA LEU A 21 -8.65 5.39 -13.78
C LEU A 21 -9.27 6.67 -13.25
N MET A 22 -8.55 7.80 -13.36
CA MET A 22 -9.02 9.09 -12.87
C MET A 22 -10.20 9.63 -13.69
N GLU A 23 -10.23 9.38 -14.99
CA GLU A 23 -11.28 9.86 -15.89
C GLU A 23 -12.54 9.00 -15.84
N SER A 24 -12.39 7.68 -15.91
CA SER A 24 -13.51 6.74 -16.04
C SER A 24 -13.96 6.11 -14.72
N GLY A 25 -13.10 6.08 -13.69
CA GLY A 25 -13.29 5.34 -12.46
C GLY A 25 -13.04 3.83 -12.62
N TYR A 26 -12.86 3.14 -11.49
CA TYR A 26 -12.48 1.72 -11.48
C TYR A 26 -13.53 0.81 -12.15
N ALA A 27 -14.81 1.10 -11.96
CA ALA A 27 -15.90 0.26 -12.51
C ALA A 27 -15.87 0.18 -14.04
N ARG A 28 -15.46 1.26 -14.72
CA ARG A 28 -15.43 1.34 -16.19
C ARG A 28 -14.04 1.09 -16.78
N LEU A 29 -13.00 1.06 -15.94
CA LEU A 29 -11.64 0.79 -16.39
C LEU A 29 -11.53 -0.64 -16.95
N THR A 30 -11.01 -0.75 -18.18
CA THR A 30 -10.73 -2.03 -18.84
C THR A 30 -9.32 -2.06 -19.41
N MET A 31 -8.75 -3.25 -19.56
CA MET A 31 -7.43 -3.42 -20.20
C MET A 31 -7.44 -2.90 -21.65
N GLU A 32 -8.56 -3.01 -22.33
CA GLU A 32 -8.76 -2.51 -23.69
C GLU A 32 -8.73 -0.97 -23.74
N ALA A 33 -9.41 -0.29 -22.81
CA ALA A 33 -9.42 1.17 -22.75
C ALA A 33 -8.03 1.73 -22.46
N VAL A 34 -7.30 1.13 -21.52
CA VAL A 34 -5.92 1.51 -21.23
C VAL A 34 -4.99 1.28 -22.42
N ALA A 35 -5.13 0.14 -23.12
CA ALA A 35 -4.34 -0.15 -24.32
C ALA A 35 -4.60 0.87 -25.43
N ALA A 36 -5.86 1.26 -25.64
CA ALA A 36 -6.25 2.28 -26.61
C ALA A 36 -5.65 3.64 -26.27
N ARG A 37 -5.71 4.07 -24.99
CA ARG A 37 -5.12 5.31 -24.49
C ARG A 37 -3.59 5.33 -24.66
N ALA A 38 -2.93 4.20 -24.41
CA ALA A 38 -1.48 4.05 -24.59
C ALA A 38 -1.06 3.81 -26.06
N HIS A 39 -1.98 3.84 -27.01
CA HIS A 39 -1.75 3.55 -28.42
C HIS A 39 -1.04 2.22 -28.67
N THR A 40 -1.44 1.16 -27.95
CA THR A 40 -0.83 -0.17 -28.04
C THR A 40 -1.87 -1.29 -28.09
N GLY A 41 -1.41 -2.51 -28.36
CA GLY A 41 -2.27 -3.70 -28.31
C GLY A 41 -2.43 -4.22 -26.88
N LYS A 42 -3.64 -4.70 -26.52
CA LYS A 42 -3.95 -5.26 -25.19
C LYS A 42 -2.99 -6.39 -24.75
N GLN A 43 -2.44 -7.14 -25.69
CA GLN A 43 -1.45 -8.20 -25.41
C GLN A 43 -0.18 -7.69 -24.74
N VAL A 44 0.17 -6.40 -24.95
CA VAL A 44 1.33 -5.75 -24.32
C VAL A 44 1.09 -5.57 -22.82
N LEU A 45 -0.14 -5.24 -22.43
CA LEU A 45 -0.57 -5.16 -21.04
C LEU A 45 -0.62 -6.54 -20.38
N TYR A 46 -1.31 -7.51 -21.00
CA TYR A 46 -1.47 -8.86 -20.44
C TYR A 46 -0.16 -9.65 -20.25
N ARG A 47 0.91 -9.25 -20.95
CA ARG A 47 2.25 -9.82 -20.69
C ARG A 47 2.88 -9.34 -19.40
N ARG A 48 2.39 -8.24 -18.79
CA ARG A 48 2.93 -7.63 -17.59
C ARG A 48 1.99 -7.74 -16.40
N TRP A 49 0.71 -7.57 -16.63
CA TRP A 49 -0.32 -7.59 -15.59
C TRP A 49 -1.42 -8.57 -15.98
N ARG A 50 -1.74 -9.48 -15.09
CA ARG A 50 -2.73 -10.55 -15.33
C ARG A 50 -4.14 -10.00 -15.47
N ASN A 51 -4.44 -8.93 -14.74
CA ASN A 51 -5.76 -8.30 -14.69
C ASN A 51 -5.66 -6.79 -14.46
N ARG A 52 -6.82 -6.11 -14.50
CA ARG A 52 -6.88 -4.66 -14.29
C ARG A 52 -6.51 -4.26 -12.86
N ALA A 53 -6.78 -5.09 -11.85
CA ALA A 53 -6.44 -4.78 -10.46
C ALA A 53 -4.92 -4.71 -10.27
N GLU A 54 -4.16 -5.68 -10.82
CA GLU A 54 -2.68 -5.64 -10.83
C GLU A 54 -2.15 -4.39 -11.55
N LEU A 55 -2.74 -4.05 -12.71
CA LEU A 55 -2.35 -2.86 -13.46
C LEU A 55 -2.60 -1.58 -12.65
N VAL A 56 -3.76 -1.44 -12.00
CA VAL A 56 -4.10 -0.28 -11.18
C VAL A 56 -3.19 -0.16 -9.96
N VAL A 57 -2.89 -1.27 -9.28
CA VAL A 57 -1.92 -1.28 -8.17
C VAL A 57 -0.53 -0.85 -8.63
N ALA A 58 -0.10 -1.31 -9.81
CA ALA A 58 1.17 -0.91 -10.39
C ALA A 58 1.18 0.59 -10.79
N ALA A 59 0.11 1.08 -11.42
CA ALA A 59 -0.05 2.49 -11.78
C ALA A 59 -0.06 3.40 -10.55
N MET A 60 -0.76 3.00 -9.49
CA MET A 60 -0.75 3.70 -8.21
C MET A 60 0.68 3.79 -7.64
N ARG A 61 1.42 2.67 -7.61
CA ARG A 61 2.81 2.64 -7.15
C ARG A 61 3.73 3.55 -7.97
N HIS A 62 3.57 3.52 -9.29
CA HIS A 62 4.32 4.38 -10.20
C HIS A 62 4.09 5.86 -9.91
N ARG A 63 2.84 6.25 -9.64
CA ARG A 63 2.44 7.64 -9.42
C ARG A 63 2.77 8.16 -8.02
N THR A 64 2.60 7.33 -6.98
CA THR A 64 2.74 7.74 -5.57
C THR A 64 4.03 7.23 -4.90
N GLY A 65 4.88 6.54 -5.65
CA GLY A 65 6.08 5.89 -5.11
C GLY A 65 5.78 4.58 -4.38
N SER A 66 6.84 3.86 -4.03
CA SER A 66 6.77 2.61 -3.27
C SER A 66 7.08 2.87 -1.81
N ILE A 67 6.16 2.49 -0.91
CA ILE A 67 6.41 2.56 0.53
C ILE A 67 7.52 1.59 0.98
N VAL A 68 7.73 0.51 0.23
CA VAL A 68 8.80 -0.47 0.50
C VAL A 68 10.18 0.11 0.21
N GLU A 69 10.27 0.99 -0.79
CA GLU A 69 11.53 1.65 -1.15
C GLU A 69 11.85 2.85 -0.25
N ASN A 70 10.84 3.39 0.41
CA ASN A 70 10.94 4.58 1.26
C ASN A 70 10.25 4.33 2.60
N VAL A 71 10.72 3.31 3.33
CA VAL A 71 10.22 3.02 4.69
C VAL A 71 10.59 4.18 5.61
N PRO A 72 9.62 4.80 6.31
CA PRO A 72 9.90 5.88 7.26
C PRO A 72 11.01 5.52 8.25
N ASP A 73 11.88 6.46 8.54
CA ASP A 73 13.00 6.33 9.48
C ASP A 73 13.26 7.68 10.16
N THR A 74 12.34 8.05 11.04
CA THR A 74 12.36 9.32 11.77
C THR A 74 13.18 9.26 13.06
N GLY A 75 13.58 8.06 13.47
CA GLY A 75 14.20 7.79 14.77
C GLY A 75 13.19 7.51 15.88
N SER A 76 11.90 7.41 15.57
CA SER A 76 10.81 7.14 16.52
C SER A 76 9.87 6.09 15.96
N LEU A 77 9.63 5.00 16.70
CA LEU A 77 8.68 3.97 16.33
C LEU A 77 7.29 4.55 16.02
N ARG A 78 6.86 5.44 16.92
CA ARG A 78 5.56 6.11 16.80
C ARG A 78 5.42 6.86 15.48
N ASP A 79 6.40 7.70 15.16
CA ASP A 79 6.34 8.58 14.00
C ASP A 79 6.57 7.81 12.69
N ASP A 80 7.38 6.74 12.71
CA ASP A 80 7.58 5.84 11.58
C ASP A 80 6.26 5.13 11.22
N VAL A 81 5.57 4.55 12.20
CA VAL A 81 4.27 3.89 11.98
C VAL A 81 3.21 4.90 11.55
N LEU A 82 3.14 6.06 12.20
CA LEU A 82 2.22 7.12 11.81
C LEU A 82 2.48 7.61 10.37
N GLY A 83 3.74 7.66 9.94
CA GLY A 83 4.14 7.95 8.57
C GLY A 83 3.56 6.94 7.57
N VAL A 84 3.64 5.64 7.89
CA VAL A 84 3.02 4.57 7.08
C VAL A 84 1.51 4.76 6.97
N LEU A 85 0.82 5.01 8.08
CA LEU A 85 -0.64 5.18 8.10
C LEU A 85 -1.07 6.42 7.31
N ARG A 86 -0.33 7.54 7.42
CA ARG A 86 -0.58 8.75 6.62
C ARG A 86 -0.45 8.49 5.14
N LEU A 87 0.64 7.84 4.70
CA LEU A 87 0.81 7.47 3.29
C LEU A 87 -0.32 6.58 2.76
N MET A 88 -0.85 5.67 3.58
CA MET A 88 -2.00 4.85 3.21
C MET A 88 -3.27 5.70 3.10
N ALA A 89 -3.53 6.59 4.06
CA ALA A 89 -4.70 7.46 4.06
C ALA A 89 -4.68 8.45 2.88
N ASP A 90 -3.54 9.04 2.57
CA ASP A 90 -3.36 9.97 1.43
C ASP A 90 -3.61 9.26 0.09
N ARG A 91 -3.15 8.02 -0.05
CA ARG A 91 -3.44 7.21 -1.25
C ARG A 91 -4.91 6.89 -1.38
N PHE A 92 -5.56 6.54 -0.27
CA PHE A 92 -7.00 6.32 -0.25
C PHE A 92 -7.76 7.59 -0.64
N ALA A 93 -7.39 8.74 -0.08
CA ALA A 93 -8.00 10.02 -0.41
C ALA A 93 -7.82 10.39 -1.91
N THR A 94 -6.65 10.06 -2.49
CA THR A 94 -6.37 10.30 -3.92
C THR A 94 -7.19 9.40 -4.84
N LEU A 95 -7.34 8.11 -4.49
CA LEU A 95 -8.06 7.13 -5.31
C LEU A 95 -9.58 7.24 -5.18
N GLY A 96 -10.02 7.63 -4.00
CA GLY A 96 -11.44 7.61 -3.63
C GLY A 96 -11.96 6.23 -3.24
N PRO A 97 -13.10 6.18 -2.52
CA PRO A 97 -13.65 4.93 -1.98
C PRO A 97 -14.01 3.90 -3.06
N ASP A 98 -14.56 4.33 -4.20
CA ASP A 98 -15.01 3.43 -5.26
C ASP A 98 -13.86 2.62 -5.87
N VAL A 99 -12.69 3.23 -6.05
CA VAL A 99 -11.49 2.54 -6.55
C VAL A 99 -11.01 1.51 -5.53
N VAL A 100 -10.98 1.88 -4.26
CA VAL A 100 -10.51 0.98 -3.20
C VAL A 100 -11.47 -0.18 -3.01
N HIS A 101 -12.79 0.08 -3.01
CA HIS A 101 -13.80 -0.98 -2.95
C HIS A 101 -13.69 -1.94 -4.13
N GLY A 102 -13.50 -1.42 -5.35
CA GLY A 102 -13.30 -2.23 -6.54
C GLY A 102 -12.03 -3.09 -6.46
N LEU A 103 -10.91 -2.53 -6.02
CA LEU A 103 -9.67 -3.27 -5.81
C LEU A 103 -9.81 -4.37 -4.74
N LEU A 104 -10.54 -4.10 -3.66
CA LEU A 104 -10.76 -5.07 -2.60
C LEU A 104 -11.69 -6.21 -3.03
N ALA A 105 -12.69 -5.93 -3.86
CA ALA A 105 -13.55 -6.96 -4.44
C ALA A 105 -12.76 -7.92 -5.34
N GLU A 106 -11.69 -7.44 -5.98
CA GLU A 106 -10.79 -8.24 -6.81
C GLU A 106 -9.50 -8.65 -6.05
N ALA A 107 -9.43 -8.41 -4.74
CA ALA A 107 -8.26 -8.71 -3.91
C ALA A 107 -7.79 -10.18 -3.98
N PRO A 108 -8.67 -11.20 -4.06
CA PRO A 108 -8.23 -12.59 -4.20
C PRO A 108 -7.43 -12.87 -5.48
N ASP A 109 -7.60 -12.03 -6.50
CA ASP A 109 -6.90 -12.15 -7.79
C ASP A 109 -5.57 -11.39 -7.83
N LEU A 110 -5.24 -10.66 -6.75
CA LEU A 110 -3.97 -9.97 -6.63
C LEU A 110 -2.85 -10.92 -6.21
N ASP A 111 -1.62 -10.60 -6.63
CA ASP A 111 -0.44 -11.33 -6.20
C ASP A 111 -0.31 -11.26 -4.66
N PRO A 112 -0.16 -12.40 -3.96
CA PRO A 112 0.05 -12.45 -2.52
C PRO A 112 1.17 -11.53 -2.02
N GLU A 113 2.19 -11.27 -2.83
CA GLU A 113 3.26 -10.33 -2.49
C GLU A 113 2.76 -8.91 -2.21
N VAL A 114 1.64 -8.50 -2.77
CA VAL A 114 1.03 -7.18 -2.49
C VAL A 114 0.70 -7.06 -1.00
N TYR A 115 0.26 -8.16 -0.38
CA TYR A 115 -0.09 -8.21 1.04
C TYR A 115 1.14 -8.35 1.94
N THR A 116 2.13 -9.17 1.56
CA THR A 116 3.34 -9.41 2.34
C THR A 116 4.27 -8.20 2.40
N ARG A 117 4.21 -7.31 1.41
CA ARG A 117 5.01 -6.07 1.38
C ARG A 117 4.75 -5.15 2.56
N MET A 118 3.50 -5.02 3.01
CA MET A 118 3.19 -4.18 4.16
C MET A 118 3.72 -4.79 5.45
N SER A 119 3.64 -6.11 5.60
CA SER A 119 4.25 -6.83 6.73
C SER A 119 5.76 -6.58 6.80
N SER A 120 6.48 -6.62 5.66
CA SER A 120 7.93 -6.36 5.61
C SER A 120 8.30 -4.91 5.96
N VAL A 121 7.47 -3.93 5.57
CA VAL A 121 7.65 -2.52 5.97
C VAL A 121 7.55 -2.38 7.49
N MET A 122 6.49 -2.93 8.07
CA MET A 122 6.26 -2.87 9.52
C MET A 122 7.34 -3.63 10.30
N ALA A 123 7.78 -4.78 9.81
CA ALA A 123 8.88 -5.54 10.41
C ALA A 123 10.20 -4.75 10.40
N THR A 124 10.49 -4.01 9.32
CA THR A 124 11.66 -3.15 9.23
C THR A 124 11.62 -2.03 10.28
N ILE A 125 10.47 -1.37 10.45
CA ILE A 125 10.27 -0.31 11.45
C ILE A 125 10.45 -0.86 12.87
N VAL A 126 9.81 -1.99 13.17
CA VAL A 126 9.89 -2.66 14.48
C VAL A 126 11.31 -3.10 14.80
N LYS A 127 12.05 -3.65 13.82
CA LYS A 127 13.45 -4.02 13.99
C LYS A 127 14.32 -2.82 14.38
N ARG A 128 14.19 -1.69 13.65
CA ARG A 128 14.92 -0.46 13.97
C ARG A 128 14.57 0.07 15.38
N ALA A 129 13.28 0.01 15.76
CA ALA A 129 12.85 0.43 17.09
C ALA A 129 13.43 -0.44 18.20
N ALA A 130 13.52 -1.75 18.01
CA ALA A 130 14.17 -2.67 18.94
C ALA A 130 15.68 -2.39 19.05
N GLU A 131 16.35 -2.12 17.92
CA GLU A 131 17.77 -1.74 17.89
C GLU A 131 18.05 -0.41 18.62
N ARG A 132 17.09 0.53 18.63
CA ARG A 132 17.14 1.77 19.40
C ARG A 132 16.72 1.61 20.86
N GLY A 133 16.21 0.44 21.26
CA GLY A 133 15.74 0.18 22.63
C GLY A 133 14.36 0.77 22.97
N GLU A 134 13.57 1.18 21.97
CA GLU A 134 12.21 1.70 22.18
C GLU A 134 11.22 0.60 22.54
N ILE A 135 11.48 -0.62 22.11
CA ILE A 135 10.69 -1.82 22.42
C ILE A 135 11.60 -2.99 22.83
N PRO A 136 11.10 -3.95 23.62
CA PRO A 136 11.93 -5.00 24.20
C PRO A 136 12.43 -6.05 23.18
N THR A 137 11.75 -6.21 22.05
CA THR A 137 12.08 -7.23 21.04
C THR A 137 11.58 -6.88 19.67
N ALA A 138 12.31 -7.32 18.64
CA ALA A 138 11.86 -7.28 17.24
C ALA A 138 11.00 -8.50 16.86
N ASP A 139 10.95 -9.55 17.71
CA ASP A 139 10.11 -10.74 17.49
C ASP A 139 8.64 -10.42 17.81
N VAL A 140 8.00 -9.75 16.86
CA VAL A 140 6.60 -9.35 16.95
C VAL A 140 5.79 -10.17 15.94
N PRO A 141 4.73 -10.90 16.38
CA PRO A 141 3.92 -11.71 15.47
C PRO A 141 3.31 -10.88 14.35
N ASP A 142 3.18 -11.45 13.15
CA ASP A 142 2.64 -10.81 11.96
C ASP A 142 1.28 -10.12 12.18
N ARG A 143 0.40 -10.72 12.99
CA ARG A 143 -0.91 -10.14 13.31
C ARG A 143 -0.80 -8.85 14.09
N VAL A 144 0.21 -8.71 14.94
CA VAL A 144 0.49 -7.47 15.69
C VAL A 144 1.18 -6.45 14.78
N LEU A 145 2.17 -6.89 13.99
CA LEU A 145 2.83 -6.02 13.00
C LEU A 145 1.84 -5.36 12.05
N THR A 146 0.88 -6.13 11.57
CA THR A 146 -0.09 -5.64 10.57
C THR A 146 -1.36 -5.04 11.18
N ALA A 147 -1.54 -5.09 12.51
CA ALA A 147 -2.75 -4.59 13.17
C ALA A 147 -3.09 -3.15 12.78
N PRO A 148 -2.20 -2.15 12.90
CA PRO A 148 -2.56 -0.76 12.62
C PRO A 148 -2.93 -0.55 11.15
N THR A 149 -2.23 -1.18 10.21
CA THR A 149 -2.51 -1.06 8.78
C THR A 149 -3.80 -1.79 8.36
N ASN A 150 -4.12 -2.91 9.02
CA ASN A 150 -5.36 -3.65 8.76
C ASN A 150 -6.58 -2.94 9.35
N LEU A 151 -6.46 -2.37 10.55
CA LEU A 151 -7.51 -1.55 11.16
C LEU A 151 -7.78 -0.30 10.34
N LEU A 152 -6.72 0.42 9.92
CA LEU A 152 -6.87 1.57 9.03
C LEU A 152 -7.61 1.18 7.75
N ARG A 153 -7.21 0.07 7.11
CA ARG A 153 -7.88 -0.42 5.89
C ARG A 153 -9.35 -0.72 6.15
N HIS A 154 -9.67 -1.33 7.30
CA HIS A 154 -11.05 -1.60 7.71
C HIS A 154 -11.83 -0.30 7.87
N GLU A 155 -11.31 0.69 8.58
CA GLU A 155 -11.97 1.98 8.75
C GLU A 155 -12.20 2.68 7.41
N MET A 156 -11.21 2.69 6.53
CA MET A 156 -11.30 3.27 5.19
C MET A 156 -12.39 2.63 4.32
N LEU A 157 -12.67 1.32 4.51
CA LEU A 157 -13.74 0.62 3.78
C LEU A 157 -15.13 1.13 4.11
N PHE A 158 -15.36 1.58 5.33
CA PHE A 158 -16.65 2.05 5.80
C PHE A 158 -16.76 3.57 5.89
N ALA A 159 -15.62 4.26 5.74
CA ALA A 159 -15.60 5.71 5.76
C ALA A 159 -16.25 6.29 4.49
N ARG A 160 -17.14 7.26 4.66
CA ARG A 160 -17.72 8.06 3.58
C ARG A 160 -16.94 9.34 3.32
N GLU A 161 -16.10 9.72 4.28
CA GLU A 161 -15.26 10.92 4.27
C GLU A 161 -13.83 10.53 4.64
N PRO A 162 -12.82 11.34 4.28
CA PRO A 162 -11.45 11.12 4.72
C PRO A 162 -11.35 10.99 6.24
N LEU A 163 -10.58 10.02 6.71
CA LEU A 163 -10.38 9.81 8.14
C LEU A 163 -9.64 11.01 8.76
N PRO A 164 -10.08 11.49 9.94
CA PRO A 164 -9.40 12.57 10.63
C PRO A 164 -8.01 12.13 11.11
N PRO A 165 -7.03 13.04 11.18
CA PRO A 165 -5.68 12.71 11.68
C PRO A 165 -5.68 12.06 13.07
N SER A 166 -6.65 12.35 13.91
CA SER A 166 -6.82 11.73 15.24
C SER A 166 -7.10 10.24 15.19
N ALA A 167 -7.78 9.75 14.16
CA ALA A 167 -8.02 8.31 13.97
C ALA A 167 -6.68 7.57 13.76
N LEU A 168 -5.81 8.10 12.91
CA LEU A 168 -4.48 7.51 12.66
C LEU A 168 -3.62 7.51 13.93
N THR A 169 -3.68 8.61 14.69
CA THR A 169 -2.96 8.75 15.96
C THR A 169 -3.45 7.71 16.98
N SER A 170 -4.75 7.53 17.12
CA SER A 170 -5.34 6.52 18.02
C SER A 170 -4.94 5.09 17.63
N LEU A 171 -4.91 4.75 16.33
CA LEU A 171 -4.42 3.44 15.88
C LEU A 171 -2.97 3.16 16.31
N VAL A 172 -2.14 4.19 16.35
CA VAL A 172 -0.75 4.05 16.81
C VAL A 172 -0.68 4.04 18.33
N ASP A 173 -1.21 5.06 18.99
CA ASP A 173 -0.99 5.32 20.42
C ASP A 173 -1.81 4.38 21.32
N ASP A 174 -3.07 4.11 20.95
CA ASP A 174 -3.98 3.33 21.78
C ASP A 174 -3.99 1.84 21.44
N VAL A 175 -3.52 1.46 20.22
CA VAL A 175 -3.54 0.06 19.77
C VAL A 175 -2.13 -0.48 19.57
N PHE A 176 -1.35 0.07 18.65
CA PHE A 176 -0.11 -0.57 18.23
C PHE A 176 0.99 -0.49 19.29
N LEU A 177 1.28 0.71 19.83
CA LEU A 177 2.34 0.89 20.82
C LEU A 177 2.13 0.04 22.08
N PRO A 178 0.93 -0.05 22.68
CA PRO A 178 0.69 -0.94 23.80
C PRO A 178 0.95 -2.41 23.50
N LEU A 179 0.61 -2.86 22.27
CA LEU A 179 0.82 -4.25 21.85
C LEU A 179 2.30 -4.62 21.71
N VAL A 180 3.16 -3.69 21.31
CA VAL A 180 4.62 -3.97 21.11
C VAL A 180 5.45 -3.64 22.33
N SER A 181 5.05 -2.67 23.16
CA SER A 181 5.78 -2.24 24.38
C SER A 181 5.55 -3.19 25.55
N GLY A 182 4.37 -3.79 25.67
CA GLY A 182 3.99 -4.66 26.79
C GLY A 182 4.43 -6.13 26.66
N ARG A 183 5.20 -6.50 25.64
CA ARG A 183 5.62 -7.89 25.44
C ARG A 183 6.93 -8.19 26.14
N PRO A 184 6.93 -9.03 27.19
CA PRO A 184 8.16 -9.69 27.61
C PRO A 184 8.65 -10.57 26.45
N GLY A 185 9.95 -10.50 26.14
CA GLY A 185 10.57 -11.41 25.16
C GLY A 185 10.14 -12.84 25.44
N ARG A 186 9.78 -13.61 24.41
CA ARG A 186 9.57 -15.04 24.54
C ARG A 186 10.87 -15.64 25.03
N SER A 187 10.86 -16.08 26.30
CA SER A 187 11.91 -16.98 26.78
C SER A 187 11.65 -18.34 26.12
N ASP A 188 12.57 -18.79 25.28
CA ASP A 188 12.62 -20.16 24.79
C ASP A 188 12.86 -21.14 25.94
#